data_0f3aaca7116bc90a130bbbec493878a8
#
_entry.id   0f3aaca7116bc90a130bbbec493878a8
#
_cell.length_a   1.000
_cell.length_b   1.000
_cell.length_c   1.000
_cell.angle_alpha   90.00
_cell.angle_beta   90.00
_cell.angle_gamma   90.00
#
_symmetry.space_group_name_H-M   'P 1'
#
loop_
_entity.id
_entity.type
_entity.pdbx_description
1 polymer ?
#
loop_
_entity_poly.entity_id
_entity_poly.type
_entity_poly.pdbx_seq_one_letter_code
_entity_poly.pdbx_strand_id
1 'polypeptide(L)'
;MRKFFIPNLIMALFLAGLLVSVIPASAFGASIKDDFTIAWKQFHALSKNKKKSQYRSEWEKVGKKFRNVFKRSTRGHYAPKSLYYLGRTYEELGNRSGIKKDFRTAVDYYGRMISNFPSHQWTDDSIYRRAEIRLRKLHEKDLAYSDYLTIVHRYAKSDMYSKARKRLDSMDRKGISGKKNKHKKPSGTIIPAKKASTKSKLKSSSKAKLLSVRYTSSETYTRVVLDLDEEVRYRYQILNPNQSVNRPHRLYIDLENTILGNGVHKATHVADGILKDIRSAQRDPRTTRVVLDFNSMQDYKIFPLENPFRLVVDVQAPEEGKVVENKSPVHYSAPKKSKPRKYTPPANSKKMAGELLEQLGLTFKTIMLDPGHGGKDPGAAANGLREKDINLRFAKILAAKLKKAGFTVMYTRSTDKFIPLEERTAMANIKKADMFISIHCNAHRSSKINGIETYTLNLARNRNAVRVAARENAVSAKRISDLQVILTDLMLNSKMKESKDLAKSIHTRSLKNIRRKWSVKDQGVREAPFYVLMGAKMPSVLIELGYLTNRTEAKRLKTDRYLSYIADGIVKGVLDYKKQIERYASL
;
A
#
# COMPACT_ATOMS: atom_id res chain seq x y z
N MET A 1 -25.79 -35.12 -91.34
CA MET A 1 -26.15 -33.71 -91.01
C MET A 1 -26.02 -33.47 -89.48
N ARG A 2 -25.49 -32.33 -89.18
CA ARG A 2 -25.36 -31.66 -87.84
C ARG A 2 -24.24 -32.15 -86.92
N LYS A 3 -23.15 -31.43 -87.06
CA LYS A 3 -22.09 -31.19 -86.13
C LYS A 3 -22.60 -30.42 -84.88
N PHE A 4 -22.27 -30.83 -83.71
CA PHE A 4 -22.37 -29.94 -82.54
C PHE A 4 -20.96 -29.76 -81.91
N PHE A 5 -20.59 -28.50 -81.89
CA PHE A 5 -19.40 -27.93 -81.32
C PHE A 5 -19.49 -27.97 -79.77
N ILE A 6 -18.51 -28.49 -79.07
CA ILE A 6 -18.23 -28.21 -77.66
C ILE A 6 -16.72 -27.97 -77.53
N PRO A 7 -16.31 -26.73 -77.60
CA PRO A 7 -15.03 -26.39 -76.99
C PRO A 7 -15.13 -25.03 -76.25
N ASN A 8 -15.76 -24.93 -75.11
CA ASN A 8 -15.63 -23.72 -74.24
C ASN A 8 -15.83 -24.00 -72.75
N LEU A 9 -16.03 -25.22 -72.29
CA LEU A 9 -16.27 -25.51 -70.86
C LEU A 9 -15.00 -25.94 -70.10
N ILE A 10 -13.92 -26.35 -70.81
CA ILE A 10 -12.69 -26.80 -70.18
C ILE A 10 -11.73 -25.65 -69.89
N MET A 11 -11.80 -24.53 -70.62
CA MET A 11 -10.94 -23.39 -70.43
C MET A 11 -11.37 -22.49 -69.26
N ALA A 12 -12.67 -22.54 -68.88
CA ALA A 12 -13.18 -21.80 -67.73
C ALA A 12 -12.85 -22.45 -66.37
N LEU A 13 -12.61 -23.78 -66.34
CA LEU A 13 -12.21 -24.50 -65.11
C LEU A 13 -10.71 -24.39 -64.80
N PHE A 14 -9.85 -24.14 -65.80
CA PHE A 14 -8.42 -23.90 -65.59
C PHE A 14 -8.09 -22.45 -65.18
N LEU A 15 -8.94 -21.46 -65.53
CA LEU A 15 -8.78 -20.07 -65.04
C LEU A 15 -9.31 -19.86 -63.61
N ALA A 16 -10.26 -20.69 -63.15
CA ALA A 16 -10.74 -20.63 -61.76
C ALA A 16 -9.77 -21.30 -60.75
N GLY A 17 -8.95 -22.25 -61.24
CA GLY A 17 -7.96 -22.93 -60.39
C GLY A 17 -6.66 -22.16 -60.11
N LEU A 18 -6.37 -21.08 -60.85
CA LEU A 18 -5.13 -20.28 -60.68
C LEU A 18 -5.34 -18.98 -59.86
N LEU A 19 -6.59 -18.68 -59.46
CA LEU A 19 -6.90 -17.48 -58.65
C LEU A 19 -7.01 -17.74 -57.13
N VAL A 20 -6.74 -18.96 -56.68
CA VAL A 20 -6.83 -19.33 -55.24
C VAL A 20 -5.46 -19.43 -54.54
N SER A 21 -4.35 -19.13 -55.20
CA SER A 21 -3.02 -19.30 -54.59
C SER A 21 -2.17 -18.03 -54.45
N VAL A 22 -2.77 -16.85 -54.44
CA VAL A 22 -2.07 -15.63 -53.98
C VAL A 22 -2.85 -15.01 -52.84
N ILE A 23 -2.94 -15.71 -51.73
CA ILE A 23 -3.14 -15.04 -50.42
C ILE A 23 -1.82 -14.31 -50.16
N PRO A 24 -1.81 -12.96 -50.15
CA PRO A 24 -0.56 -12.27 -49.86
C PRO A 24 -0.09 -12.69 -48.46
N ALA A 25 1.15 -13.13 -48.35
CA ALA A 25 1.84 -13.52 -47.10
C ALA A 25 1.89 -12.39 -46.04
N SER A 26 1.10 -11.33 -46.19
CA SER A 26 0.96 -10.19 -45.28
C SER A 26 -0.19 -10.32 -44.27
N ALA A 27 -0.93 -11.44 -44.25
CA ALA A 27 -2.02 -11.64 -43.28
C ALA A 27 -1.59 -12.32 -41.97
N PHE A 28 -0.35 -12.78 -41.84
CA PHE A 28 0.20 -13.14 -40.53
C PHE A 28 0.68 -11.87 -39.84
N GLY A 29 -0.15 -11.31 -38.97
CA GLY A 29 0.24 -10.18 -38.13
C GLY A 29 1.60 -10.41 -37.49
N ALA A 30 2.50 -9.44 -37.55
CA ALA A 30 3.87 -9.52 -37.01
C ALA A 30 3.88 -10.18 -35.61
N SER A 31 4.82 -11.07 -35.35
CA SER A 31 4.89 -11.77 -34.06
C SER A 31 5.09 -10.73 -32.94
N ILE A 32 4.65 -11.03 -31.72
CA ILE A 32 4.89 -10.16 -30.53
C ILE A 32 6.39 -9.90 -30.36
N LYS A 33 7.22 -10.87 -30.72
CA LYS A 33 8.69 -10.76 -30.74
C LYS A 33 9.14 -9.69 -31.74
N ASP A 34 8.62 -9.70 -32.94
CA ASP A 34 8.99 -8.76 -33.99
C ASP A 34 8.54 -7.33 -33.65
N ASP A 35 7.31 -7.17 -33.15
CA ASP A 35 6.80 -5.89 -32.69
C ASP A 35 7.66 -5.31 -31.55
N PHE A 36 8.03 -6.14 -30.58
CA PHE A 36 8.93 -5.72 -29.51
C PHE A 36 10.32 -5.33 -30.06
N THR A 37 10.87 -6.13 -30.96
CA THR A 37 12.19 -5.90 -31.57
C THR A 37 12.21 -4.59 -32.38
N ILE A 38 11.16 -4.31 -33.14
CA ILE A 38 10.98 -3.05 -33.86
C ILE A 38 10.94 -1.87 -32.89
N ALA A 39 10.12 -1.96 -31.84
CA ALA A 39 10.01 -0.92 -30.81
C ALA A 39 11.36 -0.67 -30.12
N TRP A 40 12.07 -1.75 -29.77
CA TRP A 40 13.37 -1.72 -29.14
C TRP A 40 14.44 -1.05 -30.02
N LYS A 41 14.55 -1.45 -31.29
CA LYS A 41 15.46 -0.83 -32.26
C LYS A 41 15.18 0.66 -32.42
N GLN A 42 13.90 1.05 -32.50
CA GLN A 42 13.51 2.46 -32.62
C GLN A 42 13.83 3.26 -31.36
N PHE A 43 13.62 2.71 -30.17
CA PHE A 43 14.02 3.35 -28.91
C PHE A 43 15.52 3.67 -28.91
N HIS A 44 16.37 2.70 -29.24
CA HIS A 44 17.81 2.88 -29.23
C HIS A 44 18.30 3.81 -30.34
N ALA A 45 17.71 3.74 -31.53
CA ALA A 45 18.02 4.66 -32.62
C ALA A 45 17.64 6.11 -32.25
N LEU A 46 16.44 6.31 -31.65
CA LEU A 46 15.98 7.62 -31.22
C LEU A 46 16.85 8.18 -30.09
N SER A 47 17.23 7.35 -29.12
CA SER A 47 18.10 7.76 -28.00
C SER A 47 19.46 8.29 -28.45
N LYS A 48 20.00 7.75 -29.56
CA LYS A 48 21.28 8.16 -30.14
C LYS A 48 21.15 9.37 -31.09
N ASN A 49 19.97 9.66 -31.62
CA ASN A 49 19.75 10.72 -32.59
C ASN A 49 19.49 12.06 -31.90
N LYS A 50 20.52 12.91 -31.75
CA LYS A 50 20.42 14.20 -31.07
C LYS A 50 19.34 15.13 -31.65
N LYS A 51 19.11 15.12 -32.99
CA LYS A 51 18.12 15.98 -33.65
C LYS A 51 16.70 15.49 -33.43
N LYS A 52 16.41 14.22 -33.73
CA LYS A 52 15.03 13.65 -33.59
C LYS A 52 14.59 13.49 -32.16
N SER A 53 15.51 13.19 -31.23
CA SER A 53 15.19 12.97 -29.82
C SER A 53 14.71 14.22 -29.07
N GLN A 54 14.79 15.41 -29.67
CA GLN A 54 14.25 16.65 -29.11
C GLN A 54 12.72 16.73 -29.26
N TYR A 55 12.15 16.01 -30.23
CA TYR A 55 10.72 16.07 -30.52
C TYR A 55 9.93 15.07 -29.67
N ARG A 56 8.96 15.59 -28.92
CA ARG A 56 8.05 14.80 -28.07
C ARG A 56 7.32 13.72 -28.85
N SER A 57 6.84 14.06 -30.04
CA SER A 57 6.08 13.14 -30.90
C SER A 57 6.84 11.86 -31.26
N GLU A 58 8.16 11.94 -31.41
CA GLU A 58 8.99 10.77 -31.71
C GLU A 58 9.05 9.79 -30.53
N TRP A 59 9.16 10.29 -29.29
CA TRP A 59 9.10 9.45 -28.09
C TRP A 59 7.71 8.85 -27.88
N GLU A 60 6.65 9.60 -28.15
CA GLU A 60 5.27 9.12 -28.05
C GLU A 60 4.97 8.01 -29.08
N LYS A 61 5.53 8.09 -30.31
CA LYS A 61 5.48 7.01 -31.31
C LYS A 61 6.14 5.72 -30.78
N VAL A 62 7.33 5.84 -30.18
CA VAL A 62 8.03 4.70 -29.58
C VAL A 62 7.23 4.13 -28.42
N GLY A 63 6.71 4.98 -27.52
CA GLY A 63 5.87 4.57 -26.41
C GLY A 63 4.59 3.86 -26.86
N LYS A 64 3.96 4.33 -27.95
CA LYS A 64 2.78 3.67 -28.55
C LYS A 64 3.10 2.24 -28.98
N LYS A 65 4.26 1.99 -29.59
CA LYS A 65 4.68 0.64 -30.02
C LYS A 65 4.85 -0.30 -28.82
N PHE A 66 5.61 0.09 -27.79
CA PHE A 66 5.73 -0.74 -26.58
C PHE A 66 4.39 -0.98 -25.88
N ARG A 67 3.49 0.02 -25.88
CA ARG A 67 2.15 -0.13 -25.32
C ARG A 67 1.32 -1.15 -26.10
N ASN A 68 1.44 -1.17 -27.43
CA ASN A 68 0.76 -2.16 -28.27
C ASN A 68 1.29 -3.57 -28.00
N VAL A 69 2.61 -3.76 -27.88
CA VAL A 69 3.22 -5.05 -27.49
C VAL A 69 2.66 -5.53 -26.15
N PHE A 70 2.64 -4.63 -25.14
CA PHE A 70 2.09 -4.97 -23.83
C PHE A 70 0.59 -5.31 -23.87
N LYS A 71 -0.22 -4.58 -24.67
CA LYS A 71 -1.66 -4.87 -24.82
C LYS A 71 -1.91 -6.24 -25.46
N ARG A 72 -1.08 -6.67 -26.42
CA ARG A 72 -1.21 -7.97 -27.09
C ARG A 72 -0.87 -9.15 -26.18
N SER A 73 -0.01 -8.95 -25.16
CA SER A 73 0.36 -9.99 -24.21
C SER A 73 0.76 -9.36 -22.87
N THR A 74 -0.18 -9.31 -21.94
CA THR A 74 0.02 -8.63 -20.64
C THR A 74 0.83 -9.46 -19.63
N ARG A 75 0.98 -10.77 -19.85
CA ARG A 75 1.70 -11.71 -18.98
C ARG A 75 2.83 -12.48 -19.67
N GLY A 76 2.97 -12.34 -20.99
CA GLY A 76 3.98 -13.06 -21.79
C GLY A 76 5.40 -12.54 -21.59
N HIS A 77 6.36 -13.21 -22.22
CA HIS A 77 7.81 -12.93 -22.12
C HIS A 77 8.19 -11.47 -22.39
N TYR A 78 7.46 -10.78 -23.28
CA TYR A 78 7.74 -9.38 -23.64
C TYR A 78 6.97 -8.36 -22.79
N ALA A 79 6.05 -8.77 -21.93
CA ALA A 79 5.28 -7.88 -21.07
C ALA A 79 6.16 -7.08 -20.08
N PRO A 80 7.03 -7.73 -19.26
CA PRO A 80 7.92 -7.00 -18.37
C PRO A 80 8.87 -6.09 -19.12
N LYS A 81 9.44 -6.56 -20.23
CA LYS A 81 10.34 -5.79 -21.08
C LYS A 81 9.65 -4.55 -21.67
N SER A 82 8.40 -4.68 -22.09
CA SER A 82 7.61 -3.56 -22.62
C SER A 82 7.31 -2.51 -21.55
N LEU A 83 6.94 -2.91 -20.33
CA LEU A 83 6.74 -1.97 -19.21
C LEU A 83 8.02 -1.24 -18.83
N TYR A 84 9.14 -1.95 -18.79
CA TYR A 84 10.45 -1.35 -18.55
C TYR A 84 10.78 -0.28 -19.59
N TYR A 85 10.64 -0.60 -20.88
CA TYR A 85 10.93 0.36 -21.96
C TYR A 85 9.89 1.49 -22.06
N LEU A 86 8.66 1.28 -21.62
CA LEU A 86 7.70 2.37 -21.42
C LEU A 86 8.18 3.33 -20.33
N GLY A 87 8.63 2.81 -19.19
CA GLY A 87 9.28 3.61 -18.15
C GLY A 87 10.45 4.41 -18.69
N ARG A 88 11.38 3.74 -19.43
CA ARG A 88 12.52 4.36 -20.07
C ARG A 88 12.14 5.45 -21.09
N THR A 89 11.12 5.20 -21.90
CA THR A 89 10.64 6.16 -22.91
C THR A 89 10.15 7.45 -22.27
N TYR A 90 9.36 7.37 -21.21
CA TYR A 90 8.86 8.55 -20.52
C TYR A 90 9.91 9.21 -19.61
N GLU A 91 10.89 8.47 -19.10
CA GLU A 91 12.07 9.01 -18.42
C GLU A 91 12.91 9.86 -19.39
N GLU A 92 13.20 9.35 -20.59
CA GLU A 92 13.93 10.08 -21.64
C GLU A 92 13.17 11.31 -22.13
N LEU A 93 11.84 11.18 -22.30
CA LEU A 93 10.99 12.30 -22.64
C LEU A 93 11.00 13.37 -21.54
N GLY A 94 10.86 12.99 -20.27
CA GLY A 94 10.93 13.89 -19.13
C GLY A 94 12.28 14.59 -19.00
N ASN A 95 13.39 13.89 -19.26
CA ASN A 95 14.73 14.48 -19.24
C ASN A 95 14.91 15.59 -20.28
N ARG A 96 14.20 15.54 -21.40
CA ARG A 96 14.26 16.55 -22.48
C ARG A 96 13.24 17.67 -22.30
N SER A 97 12.02 17.30 -21.89
CA SER A 97 10.94 18.28 -21.74
C SER A 97 10.98 19.05 -20.41
N GLY A 98 11.64 18.52 -19.38
CA GLY A 98 11.59 19.04 -18.02
C GLY A 98 10.22 18.87 -17.34
N ILE A 99 9.22 18.28 -18.02
CA ILE A 99 7.83 18.23 -17.57
C ILE A 99 7.65 17.15 -16.49
N LYS A 100 7.23 17.54 -15.29
CA LYS A 100 7.02 16.61 -14.17
C LYS A 100 6.00 15.51 -14.47
N LYS A 101 5.01 15.76 -15.33
CA LYS A 101 4.01 14.76 -15.76
C LYS A 101 4.66 13.57 -16.46
N ASP A 102 5.68 13.80 -17.29
CA ASP A 102 6.39 12.73 -18.00
C ASP A 102 7.15 11.83 -17.02
N PHE A 103 7.84 12.44 -16.04
CA PHE A 103 8.49 11.69 -14.97
C PHE A 103 7.51 10.87 -14.12
N ARG A 104 6.31 11.40 -13.81
CA ARG A 104 5.27 10.65 -13.11
C ARG A 104 4.77 9.47 -13.94
N THR A 105 4.64 9.64 -15.24
CA THR A 105 4.28 8.56 -16.16
C THR A 105 5.36 7.47 -16.20
N ALA A 106 6.64 7.86 -16.19
CA ALA A 106 7.75 6.89 -16.09
C ALA A 106 7.71 6.11 -14.77
N VAL A 107 7.49 6.81 -13.65
CA VAL A 107 7.33 6.20 -12.30
C VAL A 107 6.17 5.19 -12.27
N ASP A 108 5.04 5.50 -12.92
CA ASP A 108 3.91 4.59 -13.02
C ASP A 108 4.26 3.30 -13.78
N TYR A 109 4.88 3.41 -14.97
CA TYR A 109 5.28 2.23 -15.74
C TYR A 109 6.32 1.38 -15.02
N TYR A 110 7.32 1.98 -14.36
CA TYR A 110 8.24 1.23 -13.49
C TYR A 110 7.50 0.58 -12.32
N GLY A 111 6.53 1.28 -11.72
CA GLY A 111 5.69 0.73 -10.66
C GLY A 111 4.93 -0.51 -11.12
N ARG A 112 4.28 -0.45 -12.28
CA ARG A 112 3.58 -1.59 -12.89
C ARG A 112 4.51 -2.75 -13.23
N MET A 113 5.74 -2.48 -13.69
CA MET A 113 6.77 -3.49 -13.91
C MET A 113 7.11 -4.21 -12.61
N ILE A 114 7.38 -3.47 -11.54
CA ILE A 114 7.77 -3.99 -10.23
C ILE A 114 6.64 -4.83 -9.62
N SER A 115 5.40 -4.34 -9.68
CA SER A 115 4.25 -5.02 -9.08
C SER A 115 3.84 -6.29 -9.81
N ASN A 116 3.85 -6.26 -11.16
CA ASN A 116 3.38 -7.38 -11.97
C ASN A 116 4.45 -8.45 -12.20
N PHE A 117 5.73 -8.10 -12.10
CA PHE A 117 6.85 -8.97 -12.42
C PHE A 117 7.98 -8.88 -11.39
N PRO A 118 7.72 -9.13 -10.09
CA PRO A 118 8.67 -8.90 -9.01
C PRO A 118 9.95 -9.76 -9.09
N SER A 119 9.92 -10.88 -9.80
CA SER A 119 11.06 -11.79 -9.96
C SER A 119 11.79 -11.65 -11.30
N HIS A 120 11.42 -10.68 -12.14
CA HIS A 120 12.08 -10.48 -13.42
C HIS A 120 13.44 -9.79 -13.23
N GLN A 121 14.45 -10.18 -14.03
CA GLN A 121 15.83 -9.68 -13.94
C GLN A 121 16.00 -8.15 -14.04
N TRP A 122 15.02 -7.40 -14.58
CA TRP A 122 15.06 -5.94 -14.67
C TRP A 122 14.19 -5.24 -13.61
N THR A 123 13.75 -5.96 -12.59
CA THR A 123 12.89 -5.37 -11.56
C THR A 123 13.67 -4.44 -10.64
N ASP A 124 14.86 -4.84 -10.24
CA ASP A 124 15.81 -4.02 -9.46
C ASP A 124 16.26 -2.76 -10.22
N ASP A 125 16.55 -2.88 -11.53
CA ASP A 125 16.77 -1.73 -12.41
C ASP A 125 15.59 -0.77 -12.43
N SER A 126 14.37 -1.31 -12.53
CA SER A 126 13.14 -0.51 -12.53
C SER A 126 12.95 0.22 -11.20
N ILE A 127 13.25 -0.44 -10.07
CA ILE A 127 13.20 0.17 -8.74
C ILE A 127 14.24 1.28 -8.64
N TYR A 128 15.47 1.02 -9.07
CA TYR A 128 16.55 2.01 -9.01
C TYR A 128 16.24 3.26 -9.84
N ARG A 129 15.79 3.09 -11.10
CA ARG A 129 15.40 4.20 -11.97
C ARG A 129 14.24 5.01 -11.41
N ARG A 130 13.23 4.32 -10.87
CA ARG A 130 12.11 4.97 -10.19
C ARG A 130 12.58 5.80 -9.00
N ALA A 131 13.50 5.28 -8.20
CA ALA A 131 14.12 5.99 -7.08
C ALA A 131 14.89 7.25 -7.53
N GLU A 132 15.71 7.16 -8.58
CA GLU A 132 16.46 8.30 -9.11
C GLU A 132 15.52 9.40 -9.65
N ILE A 133 14.45 9.04 -10.34
CA ILE A 133 13.42 10.00 -10.80
C ILE A 133 12.74 10.67 -9.60
N ARG A 134 12.30 9.88 -8.63
CA ARG A 134 11.67 10.38 -7.39
C ARG A 134 12.57 11.35 -6.65
N LEU A 135 13.85 10.97 -6.48
CA LEU A 135 14.83 11.78 -5.74
C LEU A 135 15.17 13.08 -6.46
N ARG A 136 15.51 13.00 -7.75
CA ARG A 136 16.14 14.11 -8.48
C ARG A 136 15.18 15.00 -9.25
N LYS A 137 14.05 14.45 -9.72
CA LYS A 137 13.12 15.16 -10.61
C LYS A 137 11.81 15.53 -9.94
N LEU A 138 11.31 14.65 -9.06
CA LEU A 138 10.04 14.86 -8.36
C LEU A 138 10.23 15.38 -6.93
N HIS A 139 11.46 15.32 -6.39
CA HIS A 139 11.80 15.70 -5.01
C HIS A 139 11.04 14.88 -3.95
N GLU A 140 10.65 13.65 -4.29
CA GLU A 140 9.95 12.68 -3.46
C GLU A 140 10.97 11.82 -2.68
N LYS A 141 11.74 12.46 -1.79
CA LYS A 141 12.91 11.85 -1.12
C LYS A 141 12.57 10.56 -0.37
N ASP A 142 11.44 10.52 0.32
CA ASP A 142 11.08 9.36 1.14
C ASP A 142 10.67 8.16 0.29
N LEU A 143 9.96 8.41 -0.81
CA LEU A 143 9.62 7.35 -1.77
C LEU A 143 10.87 6.82 -2.48
N ALA A 144 11.85 7.69 -2.75
CA ALA A 144 13.14 7.28 -3.30
C ALA A 144 13.95 6.46 -2.28
N TYR A 145 13.96 6.88 -1.01
CA TYR A 145 14.60 6.15 0.08
C TYR A 145 14.02 4.75 0.24
N SER A 146 12.69 4.64 0.22
CA SER A 146 11.97 3.36 0.24
C SER A 146 12.34 2.45 -0.93
N ASP A 147 12.44 2.99 -2.16
CA ASP A 147 12.87 2.23 -3.32
C ASP A 147 14.30 1.69 -3.17
N TYR A 148 15.26 2.51 -2.71
CA TYR A 148 16.62 2.05 -2.46
C TYR A 148 16.70 0.99 -1.36
N LEU A 149 15.92 1.12 -0.28
CA LEU A 149 15.80 0.09 0.75
C LEU A 149 15.30 -1.23 0.18
N THR A 150 14.30 -1.18 -0.70
CA THR A 150 13.76 -2.37 -1.38
C THR A 150 14.86 -3.12 -2.15
N ILE A 151 15.74 -2.40 -2.86
CA ILE A 151 16.87 -3.03 -3.54
C ILE A 151 17.82 -3.70 -2.55
N VAL A 152 18.23 -2.98 -1.50
CA VAL A 152 19.20 -3.48 -0.52
C VAL A 152 18.69 -4.72 0.21
N HIS A 153 17.38 -4.81 0.47
CA HIS A 153 16.82 -5.92 1.24
C HIS A 153 16.32 -7.08 0.38
N ARG A 154 15.64 -6.80 -0.74
CA ARG A 154 15.03 -7.85 -1.57
C ARG A 154 15.92 -8.31 -2.71
N TYR A 155 16.79 -7.45 -3.21
CA TYR A 155 17.65 -7.70 -4.36
C TYR A 155 19.13 -7.59 -3.98
N ALA A 156 19.50 -8.13 -2.82
CA ALA A 156 20.86 -8.02 -2.25
C ALA A 156 21.98 -8.61 -3.15
N LYS A 157 21.63 -9.48 -4.11
CA LYS A 157 22.56 -10.04 -5.10
C LYS A 157 22.58 -9.28 -6.42
N SER A 158 21.80 -8.18 -6.56
CA SER A 158 21.72 -7.42 -7.79
C SER A 158 22.91 -6.47 -7.95
N ASP A 159 23.20 -6.09 -9.20
CA ASP A 159 24.21 -5.08 -9.53
C ASP A 159 23.78 -3.67 -9.08
N MET A 160 22.49 -3.44 -8.83
CA MET A 160 21.95 -2.20 -8.27
C MET A 160 22.18 -2.08 -6.76
N TYR A 161 22.52 -3.17 -6.04
CA TYR A 161 22.71 -3.16 -4.59
C TYR A 161 23.72 -2.11 -4.11
N SER A 162 24.93 -2.12 -4.68
CA SER A 162 25.99 -1.18 -4.28
C SER A 162 25.62 0.28 -4.57
N LYS A 163 24.92 0.52 -5.67
CA LYS A 163 24.44 1.86 -6.07
C LYS A 163 23.36 2.34 -5.09
N ALA A 164 22.39 1.49 -4.76
CA ALA A 164 21.32 1.80 -3.82
C ALA A 164 21.86 2.07 -2.41
N ARG A 165 22.80 1.27 -1.94
CA ARG A 165 23.46 1.45 -0.65
C ARG A 165 24.18 2.80 -0.54
N LYS A 166 24.96 3.18 -1.56
CA LYS A 166 25.61 4.50 -1.61
C LYS A 166 24.62 5.65 -1.56
N ARG A 167 23.44 5.50 -2.19
CA ARG A 167 22.37 6.50 -2.13
C ARG A 167 21.79 6.64 -0.72
N LEU A 168 21.47 5.55 -0.07
CA LEU A 168 20.99 5.54 1.32
C LEU A 168 21.98 6.24 2.24
N ASP A 169 23.26 5.85 2.20
CA ASP A 169 24.33 6.46 3.03
C ASP A 169 24.46 7.97 2.77
N SER A 170 24.26 8.42 1.53
CA SER A 170 24.29 9.85 1.19
C SER A 170 23.08 10.62 1.67
N MET A 171 21.92 9.97 1.76
CA MET A 171 20.67 10.57 2.26
C MET A 171 20.69 10.67 3.79
N ASP A 172 21.24 9.68 4.48
CA ASP A 172 21.40 9.67 5.94
C ASP A 172 22.37 10.77 6.42
N ARG A 173 23.49 10.98 5.73
CA ARG A 173 24.46 12.03 6.06
C ARG A 173 23.92 13.45 5.90
N LYS A 174 23.03 13.70 4.93
CA LYS A 174 22.39 15.01 4.74
C LYS A 174 21.30 15.33 5.77
N GLY A 175 20.75 14.32 6.46
CA GLY A 175 19.82 14.50 7.58
C GLY A 175 20.48 14.94 8.89
N ILE A 176 21.80 14.78 9.03
CA ILE A 176 22.57 15.08 10.25
C ILE A 176 23.22 16.47 10.22
N SER A 177 23.31 17.14 9.05
CA SER A 177 24.01 18.42 8.89
C SER A 177 23.13 19.64 9.11
N GLY A 178 22.58 19.78 10.32
CA GLY A 178 21.86 20.97 10.78
C GLY A 178 22.27 21.36 12.20
N LYS A 179 23.53 21.73 12.41
CA LYS A 179 24.14 22.71 13.33
C LYS A 179 25.59 22.28 13.63
N LYS A 180 26.52 22.98 13.03
CA LYS A 180 27.94 22.92 13.43
C LYS A 180 28.11 23.54 14.80
N ASN A 181 28.41 22.73 15.81
CA ASN A 181 29.19 23.16 16.97
C ASN A 181 30.62 22.66 16.76
N LYS A 182 31.53 23.65 16.71
CA LYS A 182 32.97 23.45 16.71
C LYS A 182 33.40 22.80 18.03
N HIS A 183 33.88 21.56 17.99
CA HIS A 183 34.88 21.07 18.95
C HIS A 183 35.78 20.04 18.26
N LYS A 184 37.09 20.38 18.36
CA LYS A 184 38.36 19.71 18.15
C LYS A 184 38.36 18.24 17.70
N LYS A 185 39.14 18.01 16.64
CA LYS A 185 39.68 16.69 16.23
C LYS A 185 40.45 16.02 17.37
N PRO A 186 40.41 14.69 17.43
CA PRO A 186 41.63 13.92 17.64
C PRO A 186 41.98 13.10 16.39
N SER A 187 43.26 13.12 16.11
CA SER A 187 43.98 12.31 15.15
C SER A 187 43.96 10.83 15.55
N GLY A 188 43.88 9.93 14.59
CA GLY A 188 44.10 8.50 14.85
C GLY A 188 43.61 7.56 13.77
N THR A 189 44.53 7.14 12.91
CA THR A 189 44.73 5.82 12.30
C THR A 189 43.56 5.09 11.63
N ILE A 190 43.71 4.94 10.31
CA ILE A 190 42.92 4.10 9.41
C ILE A 190 43.17 2.63 9.77
N ILE A 191 42.09 1.90 10.10
CA ILE A 191 42.10 0.44 10.18
C ILE A 191 41.11 -0.09 9.10
N PRO A 192 41.50 -1.10 8.28
CA PRO A 192 40.69 -1.57 7.19
C PRO A 192 39.44 -2.31 7.67
N ALA A 193 38.34 -2.12 6.96
CA ALA A 193 37.02 -2.70 7.23
C ALA A 193 37.07 -4.22 7.19
N LYS A 194 37.11 -4.85 8.34
CA LYS A 194 36.73 -6.24 8.54
C LYS A 194 35.21 -6.36 8.39
N LYS A 195 34.79 -7.40 7.66
CA LYS A 195 33.40 -7.83 7.52
C LYS A 195 32.65 -7.68 8.84
N ALA A 196 31.75 -6.71 8.92
CA ALA A 196 30.81 -6.60 10.02
C ALA A 196 29.72 -7.64 9.81
N SER A 197 29.95 -8.86 10.28
CA SER A 197 28.86 -9.69 10.73
C SER A 197 28.37 -9.02 12.00
N THR A 198 27.25 -8.37 11.98
CA THR A 198 26.52 -7.95 13.17
C THR A 198 26.05 -9.21 13.89
N LYS A 199 26.96 -9.82 14.64
CA LYS A 199 26.61 -10.65 15.78
C LYS A 199 26.08 -9.70 16.85
N SER A 200 24.78 -9.40 16.82
CA SER A 200 24.10 -9.12 18.06
C SER A 200 24.33 -10.38 18.91
N LYS A 201 25.04 -10.24 20.02
CA LYS A 201 25.12 -11.26 21.04
C LYS A 201 23.71 -11.54 21.53
N LEU A 202 23.00 -12.46 20.88
CA LEU A 202 21.92 -13.22 21.48
C LEU A 202 22.60 -14.06 22.57
N LYS A 203 22.65 -13.54 23.78
CA LYS A 203 22.78 -14.36 24.96
C LYS A 203 21.43 -15.00 25.20
N SER A 204 21.20 -16.18 24.63
CA SER A 204 20.41 -17.21 25.29
C SER A 204 20.59 -18.52 24.52
N SER A 205 20.98 -19.52 25.25
CA SER A 205 20.94 -20.92 24.82
C SER A 205 19.51 -21.47 24.83
N SER A 206 18.51 -20.68 25.16
CA SER A 206 17.10 -21.04 25.18
C SER A 206 16.48 -20.87 23.79
N LYS A 207 15.65 -21.85 23.40
CA LYS A 207 14.83 -21.79 22.20
C LYS A 207 13.62 -20.91 22.47
N ALA A 208 13.26 -20.04 21.53
CA ALA A 208 12.00 -19.31 21.58
C ALA A 208 10.80 -20.26 21.59
N LYS A 209 9.65 -19.82 22.10
CA LYS A 209 8.41 -20.59 22.11
C LYS A 209 7.32 -19.90 21.31
N LEU A 210 6.65 -20.66 20.44
CA LEU A 210 5.37 -20.26 19.90
C LEU A 210 4.31 -20.46 21.01
N LEU A 211 3.77 -19.36 21.53
CA LEU A 211 2.89 -19.37 22.71
C LEU A 211 1.43 -19.64 22.33
N SER A 212 0.97 -19.03 21.23
CA SER A 212 -0.40 -19.20 20.74
C SER A 212 -0.50 -18.90 19.23
N VAL A 213 -1.54 -19.44 18.62
CA VAL A 213 -1.98 -19.09 17.27
C VAL A 213 -3.43 -18.64 17.39
N ARG A 214 -3.67 -17.38 17.05
CA ARG A 214 -5.00 -16.75 17.10
C ARG A 214 -5.42 -16.36 15.69
N TYR A 215 -6.72 -16.32 15.43
CA TYR A 215 -7.22 -15.79 14.17
C TYR A 215 -8.51 -14.99 14.38
N THR A 216 -8.77 -14.11 13.42
CA THR A 216 -9.99 -13.32 13.35
C THR A 216 -10.39 -13.27 11.88
N SER A 217 -11.60 -13.68 11.55
CA SER A 217 -12.00 -13.92 10.16
C SER A 217 -13.37 -13.38 9.80
N SER A 218 -13.57 -13.20 8.51
CA SER A 218 -14.84 -12.95 7.83
C SER A 218 -14.82 -13.65 6.47
N GLU A 219 -15.90 -13.66 5.74
CA GLU A 219 -15.98 -14.27 4.39
C GLU A 219 -14.93 -13.76 3.40
N THR A 220 -14.43 -12.52 3.55
CA THR A 220 -13.51 -11.89 2.60
C THR A 220 -12.12 -11.58 3.16
N TYR A 221 -11.90 -11.80 4.46
CA TYR A 221 -10.65 -11.44 5.12
C TYR A 221 -10.41 -12.28 6.37
N THR A 222 -9.20 -12.81 6.50
CA THR A 222 -8.73 -13.50 7.71
C THR A 222 -7.38 -12.97 8.13
N ARG A 223 -7.24 -12.68 9.44
CA ARG A 223 -5.96 -12.38 10.08
C ARG A 223 -5.58 -13.51 11.02
N VAL A 224 -4.38 -14.06 10.83
CA VAL A 224 -3.77 -15.03 11.74
C VAL A 224 -2.62 -14.35 12.47
N VAL A 225 -2.52 -14.55 13.78
CA VAL A 225 -1.48 -13.99 14.65
C VAL A 225 -0.76 -15.11 15.36
N LEU A 226 0.54 -15.20 15.19
CA LEU A 226 1.44 -16.10 15.88
C LEU A 226 2.09 -15.34 17.02
N ASP A 227 1.78 -15.67 18.27
CA ASP A 227 2.36 -15.03 19.45
C ASP A 227 3.61 -15.80 19.90
N LEU A 228 4.72 -15.10 20.08
CA LEU A 228 6.01 -15.67 20.50
C LEU A 228 6.55 -14.96 21.74
N ASP A 229 7.33 -15.68 22.57
CA ASP A 229 7.97 -15.10 23.76
C ASP A 229 9.19 -14.26 23.42
N GLU A 230 9.88 -14.55 22.29
CA GLU A 230 11.05 -13.83 21.81
C GLU A 230 10.96 -13.56 20.30
N GLU A 231 11.77 -12.60 19.83
CA GLU A 231 11.94 -12.33 18.39
C GLU A 231 12.64 -13.51 17.71
N VAL A 232 12.05 -14.01 16.60
CA VAL A 232 12.56 -15.14 15.84
C VAL A 232 12.78 -14.78 14.37
N ARG A 233 13.72 -15.47 13.75
CA ARG A 233 13.83 -15.49 12.29
C ARG A 233 12.75 -16.41 11.73
N TYR A 234 12.18 -16.06 10.61
CA TYR A 234 11.17 -16.89 9.95
C TYR A 234 11.37 -16.91 8.45
N ARG A 235 10.97 -18.02 7.84
CA ARG A 235 10.89 -18.21 6.39
C ARG A 235 9.49 -18.68 6.04
N TYR A 236 8.98 -18.28 4.90
CA TYR A 236 7.67 -18.71 4.44
C TYR A 236 7.67 -18.98 2.94
N GLN A 237 6.76 -19.85 2.50
CA GLN A 237 6.56 -20.15 1.10
C GLN A 237 5.12 -20.60 0.85
N ILE A 238 4.56 -20.16 -0.30
CA ILE A 238 3.31 -20.68 -0.84
C ILE A 238 3.61 -21.96 -1.61
N LEU A 239 2.79 -22.96 -1.38
CA LEU A 239 2.76 -24.21 -2.12
C LEU A 239 1.49 -24.23 -2.97
N ASN A 240 1.66 -24.48 -4.28
CA ASN A 240 0.55 -24.62 -5.20
C ASN A 240 -0.32 -25.85 -4.85
N PRO A 241 -1.60 -25.84 -5.26
CA PRO A 241 -2.46 -26.99 -5.04
C PRO A 241 -1.89 -28.21 -5.77
N ASN A 242 -2.09 -29.35 -5.17
CA ASN A 242 -1.77 -30.64 -5.80
C ASN A 242 -3.06 -31.47 -5.89
N GLN A 243 -3.65 -31.49 -7.07
CA GLN A 243 -4.92 -32.16 -7.33
C GLN A 243 -4.82 -33.69 -7.17
N SER A 244 -3.65 -34.31 -7.48
CA SER A 244 -3.48 -35.74 -7.38
C SER A 244 -3.58 -36.31 -5.96
N VAL A 245 -3.38 -35.45 -4.94
CA VAL A 245 -3.48 -35.78 -3.50
C VAL A 245 -4.46 -34.91 -2.77
N ASN A 246 -5.37 -34.26 -3.49
CA ASN A 246 -6.43 -33.35 -2.97
C ASN A 246 -5.89 -32.32 -1.96
N ARG A 247 -4.76 -31.70 -2.25
CA ARG A 247 -4.14 -30.69 -1.40
C ARG A 247 -4.39 -29.29 -1.96
N PRO A 248 -5.00 -28.39 -1.18
CA PRO A 248 -5.26 -27.01 -1.58
C PRO A 248 -3.98 -26.17 -1.65
N HIS A 249 -4.09 -24.88 -2.01
CA HIS A 249 -3.04 -23.89 -1.77
C HIS A 249 -2.67 -23.86 -0.29
N ARG A 250 -1.38 -23.78 0.02
CA ARG A 250 -0.89 -23.76 1.40
C ARG A 250 0.22 -22.72 1.56
N LEU A 251 0.17 -21.97 2.64
CA LEU A 251 1.28 -21.13 3.09
C LEU A 251 1.92 -21.82 4.28
N TYR A 252 3.19 -22.20 4.21
CA TYR A 252 3.90 -22.60 5.42
C TYR A 252 4.84 -21.49 5.90
N ILE A 253 5.00 -21.42 7.23
CA ILE A 253 5.87 -20.49 7.92
C ILE A 253 6.76 -21.31 8.85
N ASP A 254 8.06 -21.27 8.63
CA ASP A 254 9.07 -21.89 9.48
C ASP A 254 9.65 -20.85 10.44
N LEU A 255 9.45 -21.04 11.72
CA LEU A 255 9.99 -20.24 12.81
C LEU A 255 11.31 -20.87 13.27
N GLU A 256 12.45 -20.20 13.03
CA GLU A 256 13.79 -20.74 13.32
C GLU A 256 14.09 -20.64 14.83
N ASN A 257 14.83 -21.61 15.33
CA ASN A 257 15.20 -21.75 16.77
C ASN A 257 14.00 -21.65 17.71
N THR A 258 12.86 -22.24 17.31
CA THR A 258 11.58 -22.11 18.02
C THR A 258 11.02 -23.49 18.33
N ILE A 259 10.48 -23.66 19.53
CA ILE A 259 9.73 -24.84 19.94
C ILE A 259 8.25 -24.53 20.01
N LEU A 260 7.43 -25.57 19.79
CA LEU A 260 5.98 -25.49 19.94
C LEU A 260 5.62 -25.42 21.41
N GLY A 261 4.87 -24.37 21.82
CA GLY A 261 4.38 -24.21 23.19
C GLY A 261 3.24 -25.16 23.51
N ASN A 262 3.09 -25.54 24.76
CA ASN A 262 2.06 -26.49 25.24
C ASN A 262 0.61 -25.98 25.01
N GLY A 263 0.41 -24.66 24.88
CA GLY A 263 -0.90 -24.03 24.61
C GLY A 263 -1.28 -23.92 23.13
N VAL A 264 -0.44 -24.39 22.22
CA VAL A 264 -0.70 -24.28 20.78
C VAL A 264 -1.42 -25.52 20.26
N HIS A 265 -2.61 -25.33 19.72
CA HIS A 265 -3.33 -26.42 19.06
C HIS A 265 -2.58 -26.91 17.83
N LYS A 266 -2.42 -28.23 17.70
CA LYS A 266 -1.75 -28.85 16.53
C LYS A 266 -2.50 -28.63 15.22
N ALA A 267 -3.83 -28.56 15.30
CA ALA A 267 -4.71 -28.21 14.18
C ALA A 267 -5.93 -27.42 14.69
N THR A 268 -6.30 -26.38 13.95
CA THR A 268 -7.49 -25.57 14.18
C THR A 268 -8.27 -25.49 12.87
N HIS A 269 -9.50 -26.00 12.89
CA HIS A 269 -10.40 -25.88 11.74
C HIS A 269 -11.03 -24.48 11.75
N VAL A 270 -10.83 -23.71 10.68
CA VAL A 270 -11.28 -22.31 10.57
C VAL A 270 -12.60 -22.22 9.81
N ALA A 271 -12.67 -22.86 8.65
CA ALA A 271 -13.87 -22.98 7.79
C ALA A 271 -14.59 -21.65 7.50
N ASP A 272 -13.81 -20.58 7.26
CA ASP A 272 -14.34 -19.23 7.03
C ASP A 272 -14.51 -18.86 5.54
N GLY A 273 -14.39 -19.85 4.64
CA GLY A 273 -14.39 -19.66 3.19
C GLY A 273 -13.01 -19.32 2.60
N ILE A 274 -12.09 -18.79 3.39
CA ILE A 274 -10.72 -18.42 3.01
C ILE A 274 -9.73 -19.48 3.48
N LEU A 275 -9.68 -19.70 4.80
CA LEU A 275 -8.87 -20.73 5.44
C LEU A 275 -9.69 -21.97 5.73
N LYS A 276 -9.16 -23.10 5.35
CA LYS A 276 -9.67 -24.41 5.76
C LYS A 276 -9.16 -24.74 7.17
N ASP A 277 -7.83 -24.79 7.30
CA ASP A 277 -7.16 -25.22 8.51
C ASP A 277 -5.92 -24.39 8.81
N ILE A 278 -5.60 -24.25 10.11
CA ILE A 278 -4.32 -23.79 10.62
C ILE A 278 -3.67 -24.97 11.34
N ARG A 279 -2.48 -25.37 10.92
CA ARG A 279 -1.76 -26.49 11.52
C ARG A 279 -0.40 -26.05 12.05
N SER A 280 -0.06 -26.47 13.27
CA SER A 280 1.20 -26.14 13.93
C SER A 280 1.91 -27.42 14.37
N ALA A 281 3.18 -27.57 14.04
CA ALA A 281 3.96 -28.74 14.40
C ALA A 281 5.44 -28.39 14.61
N GLN A 282 6.10 -29.15 15.48
CA GLN A 282 7.56 -29.16 15.54
C GLN A 282 8.08 -29.91 14.32
N ARG A 283 8.71 -29.21 13.39
CA ARG A 283 9.27 -29.80 12.17
C ARG A 283 10.57 -30.55 12.44
N ASP A 284 11.42 -29.95 13.21
CA ASP A 284 12.71 -30.47 13.66
C ASP A 284 13.04 -29.85 15.05
N PRO A 285 14.08 -30.29 15.77
CA PRO A 285 14.37 -29.81 17.12
C PRO A 285 14.56 -28.29 17.28
N ARG A 286 14.72 -27.56 16.15
CA ARG A 286 14.97 -26.11 16.12
C ARG A 286 13.98 -25.32 15.29
N THR A 287 13.00 -25.97 14.67
CA THR A 287 12.07 -25.29 13.77
C THR A 287 10.64 -25.68 14.07
N THR A 288 9.83 -24.71 14.44
CA THR A 288 8.37 -24.87 14.48
C THR A 288 7.78 -24.42 13.15
N ARG A 289 6.93 -25.25 12.56
CA ARG A 289 6.21 -24.95 11.32
C ARG A 289 4.74 -24.69 11.58
N VAL A 290 4.25 -23.57 11.04
CA VAL A 290 2.83 -23.27 10.95
C VAL A 290 2.40 -23.34 9.49
N VAL A 291 1.31 -24.01 9.20
CA VAL A 291 0.75 -24.18 7.85
C VAL A 291 -0.67 -23.63 7.83
N LEU A 292 -0.94 -22.76 6.88
CA LEU A 292 -2.29 -22.27 6.57
C LEU A 292 -2.76 -22.94 5.29
N ASP A 293 -3.83 -23.73 5.39
CA ASP A 293 -4.47 -24.39 4.24
C ASP A 293 -5.61 -23.52 3.74
N PHE A 294 -5.62 -23.15 2.45
CA PHE A 294 -6.58 -22.21 1.90
C PHE A 294 -7.68 -22.91 1.09
N ASN A 295 -8.94 -22.53 1.32
CA ASN A 295 -10.03 -22.81 0.39
C ASN A 295 -9.95 -21.85 -0.80
N SER A 296 -9.75 -20.56 -0.50
CA SER A 296 -9.67 -19.48 -1.49
C SER A 296 -8.71 -18.41 -1.01
N MET A 297 -7.87 -17.86 -1.91
CA MET A 297 -6.93 -16.80 -1.57
C MET A 297 -6.60 -15.98 -2.81
N GLN A 298 -6.74 -14.64 -2.71
CA GLN A 298 -6.31 -13.69 -3.73
C GLN A 298 -4.94 -13.09 -3.40
N ASP A 299 -4.75 -12.68 -2.13
CA ASP A 299 -3.53 -12.02 -1.67
C ASP A 299 -3.27 -12.34 -0.20
N TYR A 300 -2.01 -12.26 0.21
CA TYR A 300 -1.63 -12.41 1.61
C TYR A 300 -0.48 -11.45 1.96
N LYS A 301 -0.39 -11.08 3.24
CA LYS A 301 0.69 -10.26 3.79
C LYS A 301 1.17 -10.84 5.09
N ILE A 302 2.50 -10.86 5.28
CA ILE A 302 3.14 -11.30 6.53
C ILE A 302 3.99 -10.17 7.07
N PHE A 303 3.81 -9.84 8.35
CA PHE A 303 4.59 -8.80 9.00
C PHE A 303 4.74 -9.05 10.50
N PRO A 304 5.92 -8.75 11.08
CA PRO A 304 6.14 -8.86 12.51
C PRO A 304 5.60 -7.64 13.26
N LEU A 305 5.14 -7.87 14.48
CA LEU A 305 4.89 -6.85 15.50
C LEU A 305 5.70 -7.21 16.74
N GLU A 306 6.27 -6.20 17.38
CA GLU A 306 7.13 -6.39 18.55
C GLU A 306 6.44 -5.94 19.84
N ASN A 307 6.93 -6.46 20.97
CA ASN A 307 6.51 -6.19 22.35
C ASN A 307 5.01 -6.48 22.67
N PRO A 308 4.64 -7.72 22.87
CA PRO A 308 5.44 -8.93 22.64
C PRO A 308 5.63 -9.23 21.16
N PHE A 309 6.57 -10.09 20.80
CA PHE A 309 6.81 -10.44 19.40
C PHE A 309 5.66 -11.28 18.85
N ARG A 310 5.10 -10.83 17.73
CA ARG A 310 4.00 -11.48 17.02
C ARG A 310 4.27 -11.47 15.53
N LEU A 311 3.95 -12.57 14.87
CA LEU A 311 3.96 -12.60 13.42
C LEU A 311 2.51 -12.61 12.92
N VAL A 312 2.12 -11.58 12.17
CA VAL A 312 0.77 -11.40 11.65
C VAL A 312 0.72 -11.84 10.19
N VAL A 313 -0.31 -12.59 9.83
CA VAL A 313 -0.61 -13.01 8.47
C VAL A 313 -2.01 -12.55 8.11
N ASP A 314 -2.10 -11.64 7.15
CA ASP A 314 -3.37 -11.18 6.57
C ASP A 314 -3.64 -11.95 5.28
N VAL A 315 -4.83 -12.47 5.11
CA VAL A 315 -5.27 -13.21 3.92
C VAL A 315 -6.56 -12.61 3.38
N GLN A 316 -6.67 -12.50 2.06
CA GLN A 316 -7.84 -11.94 1.37
C GLN A 316 -8.43 -12.97 0.42
N ALA A 317 -9.75 -13.11 0.43
CA ALA A 317 -10.49 -13.83 -0.59
C ALA A 317 -10.55 -13.02 -1.90
N PRO A 318 -10.77 -13.67 -3.06
CA PRO A 318 -11.20 -12.98 -4.27
C PRO A 318 -12.49 -12.21 -4.01
N GLU A 319 -12.59 -10.98 -4.54
CA GLU A 319 -13.88 -10.26 -4.54
C GLU A 319 -14.85 -11.03 -5.47
N GLU A 320 -15.91 -11.58 -4.93
CA GLU A 320 -17.00 -12.15 -5.72
C GLU A 320 -17.63 -11.05 -6.59
N GLY A 321 -17.55 -11.19 -7.92
CA GLY A 321 -18.18 -10.26 -8.84
C GLY A 321 -17.41 -9.86 -10.08
N LYS A 322 -16.18 -10.37 -10.29
CA LYS A 322 -15.47 -10.22 -11.60
C LYS A 322 -15.27 -11.56 -12.28
N VAL A 323 -16.37 -12.23 -12.60
CA VAL A 323 -16.40 -13.16 -13.72
C VAL A 323 -16.24 -12.29 -14.98
N VAL A 324 -15.08 -12.37 -15.60
CA VAL A 324 -14.89 -11.82 -16.96
C VAL A 324 -15.69 -12.73 -17.89
N GLU A 325 -16.97 -12.43 -18.05
CA GLU A 325 -17.73 -12.94 -19.20
C GLU A 325 -17.04 -12.41 -20.46
N ASN A 326 -16.49 -13.33 -21.24
CA ASN A 326 -16.13 -13.08 -22.63
C ASN A 326 -17.39 -12.73 -23.42
N LYS A 327 -17.77 -11.46 -23.46
CA LYS A 327 -18.75 -10.97 -24.42
C LYS A 327 -18.02 -10.63 -25.71
N SER A 328 -18.40 -11.35 -26.75
CA SER A 328 -18.07 -11.09 -28.15
C SER A 328 -18.27 -9.61 -28.52
N PRO A 329 -17.51 -9.06 -29.48
CA PRO A 329 -17.55 -7.63 -29.80
C PRO A 329 -18.89 -7.25 -30.40
N VAL A 330 -19.63 -6.40 -29.70
CA VAL A 330 -20.78 -5.70 -30.25
C VAL A 330 -20.26 -4.57 -31.14
N HIS A 331 -20.59 -4.65 -32.43
CA HIS A 331 -20.34 -3.60 -33.41
C HIS A 331 -21.15 -2.35 -33.03
N TYR A 332 -20.48 -1.31 -32.59
CA TYR A 332 -21.09 0.02 -32.46
C TYR A 332 -20.91 0.78 -33.77
N SER A 333 -22.01 0.99 -34.48
CA SER A 333 -22.10 1.97 -35.57
C SER A 333 -22.19 3.38 -34.98
N ALA A 334 -21.33 4.29 -35.42
CA ALA A 334 -21.26 5.65 -34.92
C ALA A 334 -22.55 6.42 -35.24
N PRO A 335 -23.19 7.09 -34.27
CA PRO A 335 -24.34 7.95 -34.53
C PRO A 335 -23.89 9.28 -35.16
N LYS A 336 -24.66 9.72 -36.16
CA LYS A 336 -24.50 11.01 -36.85
C LYS A 336 -24.60 12.19 -35.87
N LYS A 337 -23.67 13.16 -36.02
CA LYS A 337 -23.59 14.39 -35.22
C LYS A 337 -24.91 15.16 -35.27
N SER A 338 -25.66 15.20 -34.15
CA SER A 338 -26.71 16.16 -33.89
C SER A 338 -26.20 17.26 -32.95
N LYS A 339 -26.63 18.49 -33.15
CA LYS A 339 -26.26 19.68 -32.37
C LYS A 339 -26.58 19.49 -30.88
N PRO A 340 -25.76 19.99 -29.93
CA PRO A 340 -25.99 19.79 -28.50
C PRO A 340 -27.27 20.52 -28.07
N ARG A 341 -28.27 19.76 -27.65
CA ARG A 341 -29.40 20.27 -26.85
C ARG A 341 -28.91 20.50 -25.44
N LYS A 342 -29.21 21.66 -24.85
CA LYS A 342 -29.01 21.91 -23.43
C LYS A 342 -29.78 20.85 -22.62
N TYR A 343 -29.03 19.96 -21.98
CA TYR A 343 -29.60 18.95 -21.09
C TYR A 343 -29.94 19.60 -19.75
N THR A 344 -31.18 19.60 -19.37
CA THR A 344 -31.66 19.92 -18.02
C THR A 344 -31.90 18.61 -17.29
N PRO A 345 -31.13 18.27 -16.22
CA PRO A 345 -31.34 17.02 -15.50
C PRO A 345 -32.72 16.98 -14.82
N PRO A 346 -33.42 15.82 -14.79
CA PRO A 346 -34.64 15.65 -14.03
C PRO A 346 -34.46 15.95 -12.54
N ALA A 347 -35.49 16.46 -11.87
CA ALA A 347 -35.43 16.85 -10.45
C ALA A 347 -34.96 15.72 -9.49
N ASN A 348 -35.13 14.45 -9.89
CA ASN A 348 -34.71 13.27 -9.13
C ASN A 348 -33.32 12.72 -9.50
N SER A 349 -32.58 13.35 -10.43
CA SER A 349 -31.27 12.82 -10.90
C SER A 349 -30.20 12.73 -9.78
N LYS A 350 -30.24 13.63 -8.81
CA LYS A 350 -29.33 13.57 -7.65
C LYS A 350 -29.60 12.37 -6.75
N LYS A 351 -30.86 11.99 -6.57
CA LYS A 351 -31.25 10.81 -5.76
C LYS A 351 -30.87 9.52 -6.48
N MET A 352 -31.17 9.40 -7.76
CA MET A 352 -30.78 8.26 -8.60
C MET A 352 -29.26 8.10 -8.73
N ALA A 353 -28.52 9.21 -8.88
CA ALA A 353 -27.05 9.17 -8.88
C ALA A 353 -26.49 8.72 -7.52
N GLY A 354 -27.09 9.14 -6.41
CA GLY A 354 -26.73 8.68 -5.06
C GLY A 354 -26.97 7.19 -4.87
N GLU A 355 -28.10 6.67 -5.31
CA GLU A 355 -28.47 5.25 -5.26
C GLU A 355 -27.57 4.40 -6.14
N LEU A 356 -27.20 4.89 -7.34
CA LEU A 356 -26.27 4.22 -8.23
C LEU A 356 -24.85 4.17 -7.64
N LEU A 357 -24.37 5.26 -7.02
CA LEU A 357 -23.08 5.29 -6.32
C LEU A 357 -23.07 4.34 -5.12
N GLU A 358 -24.20 4.18 -4.43
CA GLU A 358 -24.36 3.22 -3.33
C GLU A 358 -24.32 1.77 -3.85
N GLN A 359 -25.01 1.45 -4.95
CA GLN A 359 -24.98 0.14 -5.61
C GLN A 359 -23.58 -0.21 -6.15
N LEU A 360 -22.82 0.78 -6.60
CA LEU A 360 -21.45 0.60 -7.07
C LEU A 360 -20.39 0.56 -5.92
N GLY A 361 -20.83 0.64 -4.66
CA GLY A 361 -19.92 0.65 -3.51
C GLY A 361 -18.99 1.87 -3.44
N LEU A 362 -19.37 2.98 -4.10
CA LEU A 362 -18.58 4.20 -4.18
C LEU A 362 -18.95 5.25 -3.12
N THR A 363 -19.82 4.89 -2.16
CA THR A 363 -20.25 5.78 -1.09
C THR A 363 -19.51 5.50 0.20
N PHE A 364 -18.98 6.56 0.84
CA PHE A 364 -18.42 6.49 2.18
C PHE A 364 -19.55 6.61 3.23
N LYS A 365 -19.85 5.52 3.92
CA LYS A 365 -20.97 5.45 4.85
C LYS A 365 -20.57 4.98 6.25
N THR A 366 -19.61 4.07 6.35
CA THR A 366 -19.22 3.38 7.59
C THR A 366 -17.87 3.85 8.10
N ILE A 367 -17.82 4.36 9.33
CA ILE A 367 -16.60 4.82 10.00
C ILE A 367 -16.32 3.97 11.22
N MET A 368 -15.12 3.39 11.30
CA MET A 368 -14.61 2.75 12.51
C MET A 368 -13.85 3.78 13.34
N LEU A 369 -14.34 4.05 14.54
CA LEU A 369 -13.64 4.82 15.56
C LEU A 369 -12.85 3.88 16.46
N ASP A 370 -11.57 4.19 16.65
CA ASP A 370 -10.67 3.44 17.50
C ASP A 370 -10.20 4.31 18.68
N PRO A 371 -10.89 4.26 19.84
CA PRO A 371 -10.37 4.90 21.04
C PRO A 371 -9.11 4.19 21.50
N GLY A 372 -7.93 4.82 21.37
CA GLY A 372 -6.64 4.25 21.73
C GLY A 372 -6.59 3.78 23.17
N HIS A 373 -5.73 2.79 23.46
CA HIS A 373 -5.54 2.17 24.78
C HIS A 373 -6.81 1.49 25.31
N GLY A 374 -6.91 1.27 26.64
CA GLY A 374 -8.07 0.68 27.31
C GLY A 374 -7.74 -0.48 28.23
N GLY A 375 -8.60 -0.73 29.22
CA GLY A 375 -8.41 -1.78 30.24
C GLY A 375 -7.10 -1.60 31.01
N LYS A 376 -6.22 -2.59 30.92
CA LYS A 376 -4.89 -2.61 31.55
C LYS A 376 -3.89 -1.59 30.99
N ASP A 377 -4.15 -1.04 29.81
CA ASP A 377 -3.31 -0.03 29.17
C ASP A 377 -3.91 1.38 29.36
N PRO A 378 -3.36 2.19 30.27
CA PRO A 378 -3.88 3.53 30.53
C PRO A 378 -3.51 4.54 29.44
N GLY A 379 -2.53 4.25 28.57
CA GLY A 379 -1.86 5.23 27.73
C GLY A 379 -1.06 6.24 28.54
N ALA A 380 -0.90 7.46 28.05
CA ALA A 380 -0.28 8.54 28.81
C ALA A 380 -1.12 8.93 30.03
N ALA A 381 -0.44 9.19 31.15
CA ALA A 381 -1.07 9.69 32.38
C ALA A 381 -0.35 10.95 32.84
N ALA A 382 -1.06 12.06 32.95
CA ALA A 382 -0.54 13.35 33.40
C ALA A 382 -1.68 14.30 33.83
N ASN A 383 -1.37 15.22 34.75
CA ASN A 383 -2.31 16.25 35.24
C ASN A 383 -3.66 15.66 35.72
N GLY A 384 -3.63 14.47 36.34
CA GLY A 384 -4.82 13.77 36.82
C GLY A 384 -5.71 13.18 35.73
N LEU A 385 -5.20 13.02 34.49
CA LEU A 385 -5.89 12.45 33.35
C LEU A 385 -5.20 11.17 32.90
N ARG A 386 -5.98 10.21 32.42
CA ARG A 386 -5.51 9.01 31.68
C ARG A 386 -5.99 9.11 30.23
N GLU A 387 -5.11 8.84 29.33
CA GLU A 387 -5.37 8.94 27.88
C GLU A 387 -6.56 8.07 27.46
N LYS A 388 -6.62 6.83 27.93
CA LYS A 388 -7.70 5.89 27.61
C LYS A 388 -9.11 6.43 27.90
N ASP A 389 -9.26 7.24 28.97
CA ASP A 389 -10.55 7.79 29.40
C ASP A 389 -10.98 8.94 28.49
N ILE A 390 -10.03 9.83 28.14
CA ILE A 390 -10.28 10.94 27.22
C ILE A 390 -10.61 10.42 25.83
N ASN A 391 -9.84 9.44 25.34
CA ASN A 391 -10.04 8.85 24.02
C ASN A 391 -11.44 8.21 23.90
N LEU A 392 -11.87 7.46 24.91
CA LEU A 392 -13.20 6.83 24.93
C LEU A 392 -14.32 7.87 24.99
N ARG A 393 -14.18 8.88 25.87
CA ARG A 393 -15.16 9.97 26.00
C ARG A 393 -15.28 10.75 24.69
N PHE A 394 -14.15 11.13 24.10
CA PHE A 394 -14.11 11.83 22.83
C PHE A 394 -14.74 11.03 21.69
N ALA A 395 -14.42 9.73 21.61
CA ALA A 395 -14.99 8.87 20.57
C ALA A 395 -16.53 8.81 20.64
N LYS A 396 -17.10 8.80 21.86
CA LYS A 396 -18.57 8.86 22.04
C LYS A 396 -19.16 10.18 21.55
N ILE A 397 -18.51 11.32 21.85
CA ILE A 397 -18.92 12.65 21.38
C ILE A 397 -18.84 12.71 19.85
N LEU A 398 -17.72 12.26 19.27
CA LEU A 398 -17.51 12.26 17.83
C LEU A 398 -18.52 11.38 17.10
N ALA A 399 -18.79 10.17 17.64
CA ALA A 399 -19.75 9.26 17.06
C ALA A 399 -21.16 9.82 17.01
N ALA A 400 -21.63 10.47 18.08
CA ALA A 400 -22.95 11.11 18.08
C ALA A 400 -23.07 12.13 16.95
N LYS A 401 -22.02 12.94 16.73
CA LYS A 401 -21.98 13.95 15.68
C LYS A 401 -21.87 13.35 14.26
N LEU A 402 -21.08 12.29 14.08
CA LEU A 402 -20.97 11.58 12.81
C LEU A 402 -22.28 10.87 12.45
N LYS A 403 -22.96 10.24 13.41
CA LYS A 403 -24.30 9.66 13.22
C LYS A 403 -25.30 10.72 12.78
N LYS A 404 -25.31 11.91 13.42
CA LYS A 404 -26.16 13.04 13.04
C LYS A 404 -25.83 13.54 11.61
N ALA A 405 -24.58 13.37 11.15
CA ALA A 405 -24.15 13.71 9.79
C ALA A 405 -24.42 12.59 8.75
N GLY A 406 -25.14 11.51 9.12
CA GLY A 406 -25.57 10.42 8.24
C GLY A 406 -24.57 9.27 8.09
N PHE A 407 -23.56 9.16 8.97
CA PHE A 407 -22.62 8.03 8.94
C PHE A 407 -23.05 6.90 9.88
N THR A 408 -22.79 5.67 9.44
CA THR A 408 -22.79 4.48 10.32
C THR A 408 -21.47 4.48 11.09
N VAL A 409 -21.54 4.46 12.43
CA VAL A 409 -20.35 4.51 13.29
C VAL A 409 -20.21 3.23 14.09
N MET A 410 -19.05 2.61 13.96
CA MET A 410 -18.62 1.43 14.71
C MET A 410 -17.42 1.79 15.60
N TYR A 411 -17.15 0.95 16.59
CA TYR A 411 -16.05 1.14 17.53
C TYR A 411 -15.18 -0.11 17.61
N THR A 412 -13.88 0.06 17.80
CA THR A 412 -13.02 -1.05 18.27
C THR A 412 -13.33 -1.40 19.72
N ARG A 413 -13.59 -0.38 20.56
CA ARG A 413 -14.12 -0.52 21.92
C ARG A 413 -15.11 0.59 22.25
N SER A 414 -16.18 0.28 22.97
CA SER A 414 -17.18 1.24 23.48
C SER A 414 -17.18 1.35 25.01
N THR A 415 -16.34 0.55 25.66
CA THR A 415 -16.13 0.47 27.12
C THR A 415 -14.64 0.51 27.43
N ASP A 416 -14.26 0.53 28.71
CA ASP A 416 -12.86 0.45 29.14
C ASP A 416 -12.33 -0.98 29.03
N LYS A 417 -12.10 -1.44 27.79
CA LYS A 417 -11.57 -2.77 27.45
C LYS A 417 -10.24 -2.63 26.68
N PHE A 418 -9.28 -3.48 26.99
CA PHE A 418 -8.04 -3.59 26.21
C PHE A 418 -8.30 -4.33 24.90
N ILE A 419 -7.87 -3.75 23.78
CA ILE A 419 -7.84 -4.36 22.45
C ILE A 419 -6.41 -4.31 21.92
N PRO A 420 -5.80 -5.45 21.55
CA PRO A 420 -4.48 -5.47 20.92
C PRO A 420 -4.42 -4.62 19.65
N LEU A 421 -3.25 -4.03 19.35
CA LEU A 421 -3.11 -3.09 18.22
C LEU A 421 -3.48 -3.73 16.88
N GLU A 422 -3.06 -4.98 16.67
CA GLU A 422 -3.32 -5.74 15.45
C GLU A 422 -4.79 -6.10 15.26
N GLU A 423 -5.58 -6.18 16.32
CA GLU A 423 -7.00 -6.50 16.23
C GLU A 423 -7.85 -5.29 15.81
N ARG A 424 -7.39 -4.07 16.08
CA ARG A 424 -8.14 -2.83 15.82
C ARG A 424 -8.43 -2.64 14.33
N THR A 425 -7.41 -2.71 13.48
CA THR A 425 -7.60 -2.66 12.01
C THR A 425 -8.22 -3.94 11.44
N ALA A 426 -8.02 -5.10 12.07
CA ALA A 426 -8.70 -6.32 11.69
C ALA A 426 -10.23 -6.17 11.84
N MET A 427 -10.69 -5.63 12.96
CA MET A 427 -12.11 -5.32 13.17
C MET A 427 -12.67 -4.39 12.10
N ALA A 428 -11.93 -3.34 11.73
CA ALA A 428 -12.33 -2.41 10.68
C ALA A 428 -12.44 -3.09 9.30
N ASN A 429 -11.47 -3.95 8.97
CA ASN A 429 -11.47 -4.72 7.72
C ASN A 429 -12.65 -5.71 7.65
N ILE A 430 -12.90 -6.45 8.72
CA ILE A 430 -14.00 -7.42 8.84
C ILE A 430 -15.35 -6.73 8.70
N LYS A 431 -15.51 -5.59 9.35
CA LYS A 431 -16.75 -4.79 9.29
C LYS A 431 -16.87 -3.95 8.02
N LYS A 432 -15.94 -4.11 7.07
CA LYS A 432 -15.91 -3.38 5.78
C LYS A 432 -16.06 -1.87 5.99
N ALA A 433 -15.35 -1.31 6.98
CA ALA A 433 -15.40 0.12 7.24
C ALA A 433 -14.77 0.90 6.08
N ASP A 434 -15.37 2.04 5.73
CA ASP A 434 -14.88 2.92 4.67
C ASP A 434 -13.78 3.85 5.15
N MET A 435 -13.72 4.12 6.46
CA MET A 435 -12.69 4.92 7.13
C MET A 435 -12.32 4.33 8.49
N PHE A 436 -11.07 4.50 8.88
CA PHE A 436 -10.58 4.18 10.22
C PHE A 436 -9.96 5.42 10.86
N ILE A 437 -10.47 5.82 12.03
CA ILE A 437 -10.00 6.98 12.78
C ILE A 437 -9.58 6.53 14.17
N SER A 438 -8.26 6.46 14.41
CA SER A 438 -7.70 6.21 15.74
C SER A 438 -7.55 7.52 16.51
N ILE A 439 -7.87 7.49 17.79
CA ILE A 439 -8.01 8.66 18.68
C ILE A 439 -7.06 8.50 19.85
N HIS A 440 -6.17 9.47 20.02
CA HIS A 440 -5.11 9.50 21.00
C HIS A 440 -4.94 10.89 21.65
N CYS A 441 -4.21 10.95 22.74
CA CYS A 441 -3.75 12.18 23.40
C CYS A 441 -2.25 12.09 23.63
N ASN A 442 -1.50 13.02 23.05
CA ASN A 442 -0.05 13.03 23.09
C ASN A 442 0.51 13.35 24.50
N ALA A 443 1.76 12.96 24.73
CA ALA A 443 2.55 13.35 25.89
C ALA A 443 3.98 13.68 25.50
N HIS A 444 4.60 14.64 26.21
CA HIS A 444 5.98 15.03 25.98
C HIS A 444 6.68 15.31 27.30
N ARG A 445 8.02 15.08 27.37
CA ARG A 445 8.82 15.39 28.56
C ARG A 445 8.74 16.86 28.95
N SER A 446 8.69 17.78 27.97
CA SER A 446 8.47 19.21 28.21
C SER A 446 6.99 19.52 28.23
N SER A 447 6.48 20.07 29.32
CA SER A 447 5.11 20.55 29.49
C SER A 447 4.78 21.79 28.64
N LYS A 448 5.77 22.43 28.01
CA LYS A 448 5.57 23.57 27.09
C LYS A 448 5.06 23.14 25.72
N ILE A 449 5.22 21.86 25.34
CA ILE A 449 4.75 21.35 24.05
C ILE A 449 3.24 21.20 24.11
N ASN A 450 2.56 21.67 23.05
CA ASN A 450 1.11 21.68 22.94
C ASN A 450 0.69 21.65 21.45
N GLY A 451 -0.60 21.43 21.19
CA GLY A 451 -1.20 21.49 19.86
C GLY A 451 -1.77 20.16 19.38
N ILE A 452 -2.41 20.20 18.22
CA ILE A 452 -3.03 19.06 17.57
C ILE A 452 -2.12 18.54 16.47
N GLU A 453 -2.04 17.21 16.36
CA GLU A 453 -1.34 16.49 15.30
C GLU A 453 -2.27 15.49 14.65
N THR A 454 -2.06 15.21 13.37
CA THR A 454 -2.75 14.10 12.68
C THR A 454 -1.72 13.28 11.94
N TYR A 455 -1.80 11.96 12.08
CA TYR A 455 -0.83 11.04 11.52
C TYR A 455 -1.46 10.10 10.48
N THR A 456 -0.66 9.74 9.49
CA THR A 456 -0.93 8.65 8.55
C THR A 456 0.20 7.62 8.61
N LEU A 457 -0.10 6.38 8.21
CA LEU A 457 0.91 5.33 8.11
C LEU A 457 1.92 5.69 7.03
N ASN A 458 3.18 5.82 7.40
CA ASN A 458 4.32 5.97 6.49
C ASN A 458 5.63 5.91 7.29
N LEU A 459 6.77 6.02 6.58
CA LEU A 459 8.06 6.19 7.22
C LEU A 459 8.11 7.52 7.99
N ALA A 460 8.61 7.48 9.22
CA ALA A 460 8.73 8.68 10.03
C ALA A 460 9.86 9.58 9.52
N ARG A 461 9.55 10.85 9.26
CA ARG A 461 10.49 11.82 8.68
C ARG A 461 11.29 12.63 9.71
N ASN A 462 10.91 12.57 10.98
CA ASN A 462 11.57 13.34 12.03
C ASN A 462 11.53 12.62 13.37
N ARG A 463 12.44 13.02 14.28
CA ARG A 463 12.58 12.41 15.60
C ARG A 463 11.31 12.46 16.46
N ASN A 464 10.46 13.48 16.30
CA ASN A 464 9.22 13.57 17.05
C ASN A 464 8.21 12.51 16.59
N ALA A 465 8.03 12.32 15.27
CA ALA A 465 7.16 11.29 14.73
C ALA A 465 7.64 9.89 15.13
N VAL A 466 8.96 9.63 15.09
CA VAL A 466 9.56 8.38 15.60
C VAL A 466 9.23 8.19 17.09
N ARG A 467 9.33 9.23 17.92
CA ARG A 467 9.07 9.15 19.35
C ARG A 467 7.58 8.85 19.64
N VAL A 468 6.67 9.51 18.95
CA VAL A 468 5.23 9.27 19.12
C VAL A 468 4.89 7.85 18.69
N ALA A 469 5.33 7.42 17.49
CA ALA A 469 5.11 6.04 17.04
C ALA A 469 5.75 5.00 17.98
N ALA A 470 6.93 5.27 18.54
CA ALA A 470 7.58 4.38 19.51
C ALA A 470 6.74 4.20 20.77
N ARG A 471 6.11 5.28 21.26
CA ARG A 471 5.23 5.24 22.42
C ARG A 471 3.96 4.44 22.12
N GLU A 472 3.27 4.77 21.02
CA GLU A 472 2.00 4.15 20.65
C GLU A 472 2.17 2.66 20.28
N ASN A 473 3.29 2.31 19.69
CA ASN A 473 3.62 0.91 19.39
C ASN A 473 4.23 0.16 20.59
N ALA A 474 4.44 0.82 21.73
CA ALA A 474 5.11 0.29 22.93
C ALA A 474 6.54 -0.27 22.63
N VAL A 475 7.28 0.36 21.72
CA VAL A 475 8.63 -0.05 21.31
C VAL A 475 9.67 1.06 21.48
N SER A 476 10.97 0.75 21.38
CA SER A 476 12.01 1.77 21.42
C SER A 476 12.09 2.54 20.10
N ALA A 477 12.53 3.81 20.16
CA ALA A 477 12.75 4.63 18.95
C ALA A 477 13.77 4.00 17.97
N LYS A 478 14.74 3.23 18.46
CA LYS A 478 15.69 2.47 17.63
C LYS A 478 14.96 1.40 16.82
N ARG A 479 14.05 0.67 17.44
CA ARG A 479 13.25 -0.38 16.76
C ARG A 479 12.28 0.19 15.73
N ILE A 480 11.73 1.39 15.94
CA ILE A 480 10.95 2.07 14.92
C ILE A 480 11.79 2.31 13.65
N SER A 481 13.06 2.68 13.80
CA SER A 481 13.97 2.86 12.66
C SER A 481 14.23 1.54 11.91
N ASP A 482 14.38 0.44 12.64
CA ASP A 482 14.59 -0.89 12.05
C ASP A 482 13.29 -1.40 11.36
N LEU A 483 12.14 -1.11 11.94
CA LEU A 483 10.83 -1.46 11.41
C LEU A 483 10.48 -0.74 10.11
N GLN A 484 10.99 0.47 9.89
CA GLN A 484 10.77 1.23 8.66
C GLN A 484 11.24 0.46 7.41
N VAL A 485 12.19 -0.43 7.58
CA VAL A 485 12.67 -1.32 6.52
C VAL A 485 11.62 -2.35 6.11
N ILE A 486 10.91 -2.92 7.08
CA ILE A 486 9.88 -3.96 6.88
C ILE A 486 8.59 -3.34 6.32
N LEU A 487 8.29 -2.11 6.74
CA LEU A 487 7.08 -1.39 6.34
C LEU A 487 7.01 -1.03 4.87
N THR A 488 8.14 -0.97 4.17
CA THR A 488 8.18 -0.61 2.75
C THR A 488 7.26 -1.50 1.91
N ASP A 489 7.19 -2.79 2.22
CA ASP A 489 6.32 -3.74 1.51
C ASP A 489 4.83 -3.59 1.85
N LEU A 490 4.53 -3.29 3.11
CA LEU A 490 3.16 -3.06 3.57
C LEU A 490 2.57 -1.77 3.02
N MET A 491 3.42 -0.78 2.77
CA MET A 491 3.02 0.55 2.30
C MET A 491 2.65 0.57 0.81
N LEU A 492 3.18 -0.34 -0.01
CA LEU A 492 2.89 -0.42 -1.44
C LEU A 492 1.41 -0.74 -1.74
N ASN A 493 0.71 -1.33 -0.78
CA ASN A 493 -0.68 -1.78 -0.90
C ASN A 493 -1.65 -1.03 0.04
N SER A 494 -1.21 0.04 0.71
CA SER A 494 -2.05 0.80 1.62
C SER A 494 -2.72 1.97 0.90
N LYS A 495 -3.87 2.40 1.40
CA LYS A 495 -4.61 3.61 0.98
C LYS A 495 -3.88 4.90 1.42
N MET A 496 -2.57 5.01 1.12
CA MET A 496 -1.71 6.08 1.65
C MET A 496 -2.10 7.47 1.16
N LYS A 497 -2.41 7.60 -0.13
CA LYS A 497 -2.81 8.89 -0.71
C LYS A 497 -4.13 9.34 -0.13
N GLU A 498 -5.11 8.43 -0.11
CA GLU A 498 -6.43 8.65 0.44
C GLU A 498 -6.38 8.97 1.94
N SER A 499 -5.54 8.26 2.70
CA SER A 499 -5.30 8.55 4.13
C SER A 499 -4.71 9.94 4.34
N LYS A 500 -3.78 10.36 3.49
CA LYS A 500 -3.15 11.69 3.57
C LYS A 500 -4.12 12.82 3.23
N ASP A 501 -4.99 12.61 2.24
CA ASP A 501 -6.01 13.59 1.86
C ASP A 501 -7.08 13.70 2.96
N LEU A 502 -7.50 12.56 3.55
CA LEU A 502 -8.38 12.53 4.72
C LEU A 502 -7.74 13.24 5.92
N ALA A 503 -6.48 12.94 6.24
CA ALA A 503 -5.76 13.57 7.35
C ALA A 503 -5.69 15.09 7.21
N LYS A 504 -5.37 15.60 6.01
CA LYS A 504 -5.34 17.04 5.72
C LYS A 504 -6.69 17.70 5.92
N SER A 505 -7.75 17.07 5.39
CA SER A 505 -9.11 17.59 5.51
C SER A 505 -9.55 17.67 6.97
N ILE A 506 -9.39 16.59 7.74
CA ILE A 506 -9.70 16.54 9.17
C ILE A 506 -8.88 17.57 9.95
N HIS A 507 -7.56 17.57 9.76
CA HIS A 507 -6.65 18.46 10.50
C HIS A 507 -6.96 19.93 10.29
N THR A 508 -7.09 20.35 9.03
CA THR A 508 -7.39 21.75 8.66
C THR A 508 -8.72 22.22 9.24
N ARG A 509 -9.77 21.39 9.13
CA ARG A 509 -11.10 21.75 9.64
C ARG A 509 -11.17 21.74 11.16
N SER A 510 -10.45 20.81 11.82
CA SER A 510 -10.36 20.79 13.29
C SER A 510 -9.71 22.05 13.83
N LEU A 511 -8.55 22.43 13.29
CA LEU A 511 -7.87 23.67 13.68
C LEU A 511 -8.70 24.92 13.41
N LYS A 512 -9.31 25.04 12.22
CA LYS A 512 -10.18 26.17 11.88
C LYS A 512 -11.35 26.29 12.86
N ASN A 513 -11.92 25.16 13.27
CA ASN A 513 -13.06 25.17 14.20
C ASN A 513 -12.65 25.54 15.62
N ILE A 514 -11.55 24.95 16.14
CA ILE A 514 -11.07 25.17 17.51
C ILE A 514 -10.56 26.62 17.69
N ARG A 515 -9.83 27.14 16.72
CA ARG A 515 -9.27 28.50 16.74
C ARG A 515 -10.31 29.61 16.81
N ARG A 516 -11.58 29.30 16.65
CA ARG A 516 -12.68 30.25 16.92
C ARG A 516 -12.82 30.60 18.39
N LYS A 517 -12.33 29.75 19.30
CA LYS A 517 -12.50 29.94 20.77
C LYS A 517 -11.20 29.80 21.56
N TRP A 518 -10.21 29.07 21.03
CA TRP A 518 -8.96 28.79 21.73
C TRP A 518 -7.76 28.99 20.82
N SER A 519 -6.68 29.55 21.37
CA SER A 519 -5.37 29.49 20.72
C SER A 519 -4.85 28.06 20.80
N VAL A 520 -4.64 27.42 19.64
CA VAL A 520 -4.11 26.02 19.51
C VAL A 520 -3.00 26.03 18.49
N LYS A 521 -1.88 25.42 18.86
CA LYS A 521 -0.73 25.26 17.99
C LYS A 521 -1.02 24.20 16.93
N ASP A 522 -0.67 24.51 15.70
CA ASP A 522 -0.67 23.56 14.59
C ASP A 522 0.64 22.78 14.60
N GLN A 523 0.55 21.49 14.89
CA GLN A 523 1.69 20.56 14.80
C GLN A 523 1.73 19.82 13.45
N GLY A 524 0.70 19.99 12.62
CA GLY A 524 0.64 19.52 11.24
C GLY A 524 0.15 18.09 11.06
N VAL A 525 0.02 17.75 9.78
CA VAL A 525 -0.17 16.37 9.33
C VAL A 525 1.21 15.73 9.17
N ARG A 526 1.41 14.60 9.81
CA ARG A 526 2.68 13.87 9.87
C ARG A 526 2.53 12.43 9.44
N GLU A 527 3.65 11.78 9.25
CA GLU A 527 3.73 10.39 8.82
C GLU A 527 4.61 9.63 9.82
N ALA A 528 4.15 8.43 10.24
CA ALA A 528 4.89 7.55 11.12
C ALA A 528 4.39 6.10 11.05
N PRO A 529 5.23 5.11 11.43
CA PRO A 529 4.89 3.69 11.35
C PRO A 529 4.07 3.22 12.55
N PHE A 530 2.82 3.62 12.61
CA PHE A 530 1.89 3.18 13.66
C PHE A 530 1.37 1.77 13.40
N TYR A 531 1.56 0.86 14.34
CA TYR A 531 1.05 -0.52 14.27
C TYR A 531 -0.47 -0.55 14.12
N VAL A 532 -1.16 0.35 14.80
CA VAL A 532 -2.62 0.44 14.75
C VAL A 532 -3.16 0.83 13.38
N LEU A 533 -2.36 1.39 12.48
CA LEU A 533 -2.75 1.72 11.11
C LEU A 533 -2.30 0.67 10.09
N MET A 534 -1.47 -0.29 10.52
CA MET A 534 -0.97 -1.33 9.62
C MET A 534 -2.08 -2.31 9.23
N GLY A 535 -2.08 -2.67 7.95
CA GLY A 535 -3.05 -3.63 7.42
C GLY A 535 -4.47 -3.08 7.24
N ALA A 536 -4.69 -1.77 7.47
CA ALA A 536 -5.97 -1.12 7.13
C ALA A 536 -6.19 -1.14 5.61
N LYS A 537 -7.35 -1.64 5.17
CA LYS A 537 -7.77 -1.67 3.76
C LYS A 537 -8.47 -0.39 3.30
N MET A 538 -8.78 0.50 4.23
CA MET A 538 -9.47 1.78 4.02
C MET A 538 -8.55 2.95 4.36
N PRO A 539 -8.88 4.19 3.95
CA PRO A 539 -8.23 5.40 4.45
C PRO A 539 -8.21 5.43 5.98
N SER A 540 -7.01 5.58 6.55
CA SER A 540 -6.78 5.45 7.99
C SER A 540 -5.92 6.58 8.54
N VAL A 541 -6.33 7.15 9.67
CA VAL A 541 -5.64 8.25 10.35
C VAL A 541 -5.58 8.02 11.85
N LEU A 542 -4.55 8.59 12.51
CA LEU A 542 -4.46 8.71 13.95
C LEU A 542 -4.44 10.20 14.31
N ILE A 543 -5.29 10.58 15.25
CA ILE A 543 -5.44 11.99 15.68
C ILE A 543 -4.98 12.11 17.12
N GLU A 544 -4.03 13.00 17.37
CA GLU A 544 -3.59 13.45 18.69
C GLU A 544 -4.37 14.70 19.06
N LEU A 545 -5.30 14.59 19.99
CA LEU A 545 -6.23 15.67 20.39
C LEU A 545 -5.56 16.84 21.12
N GLY A 546 -4.35 16.64 21.63
CA GLY A 546 -3.56 17.58 22.42
C GLY A 546 -2.62 16.83 23.36
N TYR A 547 -1.85 17.58 24.14
CA TYR A 547 -0.83 17.02 25.04
C TYR A 547 -1.31 16.96 26.49
N LEU A 548 -1.49 15.77 27.06
CA LEU A 548 -1.87 15.59 28.47
C LEU A 548 -0.84 16.19 29.45
N THR A 549 0.43 16.24 29.05
CA THR A 549 1.51 16.83 29.86
C THR A 549 1.50 18.36 29.87
N ASN A 550 0.76 19.02 28.98
CA ASN A 550 0.59 20.46 28.98
C ASN A 550 -0.61 20.83 29.87
N ARG A 551 -0.37 21.61 30.94
CA ARG A 551 -1.42 21.94 31.92
C ARG A 551 -2.63 22.64 31.29
N THR A 552 -2.41 23.55 30.35
CA THR A 552 -3.51 24.28 29.69
C THR A 552 -4.34 23.34 28.80
N GLU A 553 -3.72 22.49 28.03
CA GLU A 553 -4.44 21.52 27.20
C GLU A 553 -5.14 20.45 28.06
N ALA A 554 -4.52 19.96 29.12
CA ALA A 554 -5.13 19.03 30.06
C ALA A 554 -6.42 19.61 30.67
N LYS A 555 -6.42 20.89 31.10
CA LYS A 555 -7.64 21.57 31.55
C LYS A 555 -8.73 21.61 30.48
N ARG A 556 -8.38 21.88 29.23
CA ARG A 556 -9.32 21.91 28.09
C ARG A 556 -9.87 20.51 27.77
N LEU A 557 -8.99 19.49 27.71
CA LEU A 557 -9.35 18.08 27.42
C LEU A 557 -10.27 17.48 28.49
N LYS A 558 -10.31 18.05 29.71
CA LYS A 558 -11.30 17.70 30.74
C LYS A 558 -12.74 18.10 30.37
N THR A 559 -12.95 19.02 29.45
CA THR A 559 -14.26 19.62 29.16
C THR A 559 -14.87 19.07 27.87
N ASP A 560 -16.14 18.65 27.94
CA ASP A 560 -16.89 18.22 26.76
C ASP A 560 -17.06 19.34 25.74
N ARG A 561 -17.09 20.58 26.18
CA ARG A 561 -17.15 21.75 25.30
C ARG A 561 -15.95 21.79 24.36
N TYR A 562 -14.72 21.63 24.86
CA TYR A 562 -13.51 21.62 24.05
C TYR A 562 -13.48 20.40 23.10
N LEU A 563 -13.77 19.22 23.63
CA LEU A 563 -13.85 17.99 22.87
C LEU A 563 -14.90 18.09 21.74
N SER A 564 -16.05 18.70 22.02
CA SER A 564 -17.11 18.92 21.03
C SER A 564 -16.66 19.81 19.87
N TYR A 565 -15.87 20.87 20.13
CA TYR A 565 -15.33 21.71 19.07
C TYR A 565 -14.32 20.98 18.18
N ILE A 566 -13.49 20.12 18.75
CA ILE A 566 -12.60 19.26 17.98
C ILE A 566 -13.45 18.33 17.09
N ALA A 567 -14.44 17.66 17.68
CA ALA A 567 -15.31 16.72 16.97
C ALA A 567 -16.09 17.37 15.82
N ASP A 568 -16.63 18.59 16.00
CA ASP A 568 -17.28 19.35 14.92
C ASP A 568 -16.33 19.64 13.76
N GLY A 569 -15.07 19.93 14.05
CA GLY A 569 -14.04 20.11 13.05
C GLY A 569 -13.75 18.83 12.28
N ILE A 570 -13.64 17.70 12.98
CA ILE A 570 -13.42 16.38 12.36
C ILE A 570 -14.60 16.02 11.45
N VAL A 571 -15.85 16.18 11.92
CA VAL A 571 -17.04 15.90 11.09
C VAL A 571 -17.02 16.73 9.80
N LYS A 572 -16.70 18.03 9.89
CA LYS A 572 -16.58 18.90 8.71
C LYS A 572 -15.48 18.40 7.76
N GLY A 573 -14.35 17.96 8.30
CA GLY A 573 -13.25 17.40 7.51
C GLY A 573 -13.64 16.10 6.82
N VAL A 574 -14.33 15.20 7.51
CA VAL A 574 -14.84 13.94 6.92
C VAL A 574 -15.85 14.22 5.80
N LEU A 575 -16.77 15.18 6.00
CA LEU A 575 -17.73 15.57 4.97
C LEU A 575 -17.06 16.21 3.74
N ASP A 576 -16.04 17.05 3.94
CA ASP A 576 -15.28 17.62 2.82
C ASP A 576 -14.53 16.54 2.04
N TYR A 577 -13.92 15.59 2.74
CA TYR A 577 -13.24 14.46 2.12
C TYR A 577 -14.23 13.58 1.34
N LYS A 578 -15.40 13.26 1.91
CA LYS A 578 -16.47 12.54 1.22
C LYS A 578 -16.86 13.24 -0.09
N LYS A 579 -17.13 14.55 -0.04
CA LYS A 579 -17.46 15.33 -1.24
C LYS A 579 -16.34 15.32 -2.30
N GLN A 580 -15.09 15.31 -1.87
CA GLN A 580 -13.95 15.23 -2.79
C GLN A 580 -13.94 13.88 -3.54
N ILE A 581 -14.16 12.77 -2.85
CA ILE A 581 -14.19 11.44 -3.47
C ILE A 581 -15.40 11.29 -4.41
N GLU A 582 -16.58 11.72 -3.98
CA GLU A 582 -17.79 11.66 -4.81
C GLU A 582 -17.65 12.47 -6.11
N ARG A 583 -16.95 13.61 -6.09
CA ARG A 583 -16.61 14.37 -7.31
C ARG A 583 -15.67 13.62 -8.26
N TYR A 584 -14.72 12.84 -7.75
CA TYR A 584 -13.85 12.02 -8.60
C TYR A 584 -14.58 10.82 -9.20
N ALA A 585 -15.61 10.31 -8.54
CA ALA A 585 -16.43 9.20 -9.03
C ALA A 585 -17.48 9.64 -10.07
N SER A 586 -17.79 10.95 -10.13
CA SER A 586 -18.75 11.53 -11.09
C SER A 586 -18.11 12.14 -12.35
N LEU A 587 -16.77 12.09 -12.46
CA LEU A 587 -15.97 12.46 -13.65
C LEU A 587 -15.52 11.22 -14.44
#